data_ce1dc9f8bb5ce0d1e8cc2f88e364b8f7
#
_entry.id   ce1dc9f8bb5ce0d1e8cc2f88e364b8f7
#
_cell.length_a   1.000
_cell.length_b   1.000
_cell.length_c   1.000
_cell.angle_alpha   90.00
_cell.angle_beta   90.00
_cell.angle_gamma   90.00
#
_symmetry.space_group_name_H-M   'P 1'
#
loop_
_entity.id
_entity.type
_entity.pdbx_description
1 polymer ?
#
loop_
_entity_poly.entity_id
_entity_poly.type
_entity_poly.pdbx_seq_one_letter_code
_entity_poly.pdbx_strand_id
1 'polypeptide(L)'
;MRAGYITEYERAVLIDEIGGHVTAAHSFWLFSHENPDGDSLGCALATYAALRAIGRDVKVLTTEPVARMYRFLPHHDKITHTTVLPPGLPDVIIVNDTGNFHRLGSTYEDQLTARGVGPNAKPKEPRCTLINLDHHVGNELFGDINLVDPSCAACGELFYHLLRQLKLPFTVDVAINIYAAILTDTGRFSYANTNKETFRIASDLISLGVDPYEVVDRVYNTRTPAQIKLLAKILDTMTIDGDQYYFYCQVTQEMLRVTGTVMSDTEGVVDTLKTVENFDVCFLLKEEGDGRVRVSARSNDRFDCNTFARRFGGGGHPAASGFTMRATLGDAPHLLSDALRQYRQEIARKRQPMQEPQR
;
A
#
# COMPACT_ATOMS: atom_id res chain seq x y z
N MET A 1 4.52 -20.56 4.95
CA MET A 1 5.46 -19.94 5.91
C MET A 1 5.02 -18.49 6.06
N ARG A 2 5.04 -17.89 7.24
CA ARG A 2 4.78 -16.45 7.36
C ARG A 2 6.09 -15.71 7.12
N ALA A 3 6.07 -14.61 6.37
CA ALA A 3 7.23 -13.75 6.22
C ALA A 3 7.71 -13.31 7.62
N GLY A 4 8.92 -13.70 7.98
CA GLY A 4 9.63 -13.26 9.18
C GLY A 4 10.64 -12.18 8.80
N TYR A 5 11.24 -11.54 9.80
CA TYR A 5 12.38 -10.65 9.58
C TYR A 5 13.50 -11.42 8.89
N ILE A 6 14.08 -10.84 7.85
CA ILE A 6 15.24 -11.39 7.16
C ILE A 6 16.51 -10.65 7.61
N THR A 7 17.62 -11.35 7.62
CA THR A 7 18.94 -10.75 7.89
C THR A 7 19.44 -9.96 6.68
N GLU A 8 20.38 -9.05 6.89
CA GLU A 8 21.03 -8.33 5.78
C GLU A 8 21.69 -9.31 4.77
N TYR A 9 22.21 -10.43 5.25
CA TYR A 9 22.79 -11.46 4.39
C TYR A 9 21.71 -12.15 3.53
N GLU A 10 20.60 -12.56 4.11
CA GLU A 10 19.48 -13.19 3.37
C GLU A 10 18.90 -12.22 2.35
N ARG A 11 18.73 -10.95 2.71
CA ARG A 11 18.32 -9.89 1.78
C ARG A 11 19.29 -9.76 0.61
N ALA A 12 20.60 -9.74 0.88
CA ALA A 12 21.60 -9.61 -0.16
C ALA A 12 21.59 -10.81 -1.13
N VAL A 13 21.40 -12.04 -0.62
CA VAL A 13 21.28 -13.25 -1.46
C VAL A 13 20.06 -13.17 -2.37
N LEU A 14 18.91 -12.77 -1.85
CA LEU A 14 17.68 -12.62 -2.64
C LEU A 14 17.83 -11.51 -3.69
N ILE A 15 18.49 -10.40 -3.37
CA ILE A 15 18.77 -9.33 -4.33
C ILE A 15 19.66 -9.83 -5.47
N ASP A 16 20.69 -10.63 -5.18
CA ASP A 16 21.55 -11.20 -6.22
C ASP A 16 20.81 -12.19 -7.13
N GLU A 17 19.88 -12.98 -6.56
CA GLU A 17 18.99 -13.86 -7.34
C GLU A 17 18.10 -13.04 -8.29
N ILE A 18 17.46 -11.97 -7.78
CA ILE A 18 16.68 -11.03 -8.60
C ILE A 18 17.56 -10.40 -9.68
N GLY A 19 18.81 -10.06 -9.36
CA GLY A 19 19.80 -9.52 -10.30
C GLY A 19 20.06 -10.43 -11.48
N GLY A 20 20.08 -11.75 -11.27
CA GLY A 20 20.17 -12.75 -12.34
C GLY A 20 18.99 -12.63 -13.32
N HIS A 21 17.77 -12.52 -12.81
CA HIS A 21 16.56 -12.34 -13.64
C HIS A 21 16.54 -10.98 -14.34
N VAL A 22 16.93 -9.89 -13.67
CA VAL A 22 17.03 -8.55 -14.29
C VAL A 22 18.05 -8.54 -15.44
N THR A 23 19.13 -9.30 -15.30
CA THR A 23 20.18 -9.38 -16.33
C THR A 23 19.68 -10.19 -17.53
N ALA A 24 19.00 -11.29 -17.31
CA ALA A 24 18.54 -12.21 -18.37
C ALA A 24 17.30 -11.71 -19.12
N ALA A 25 16.41 -11.03 -18.44
CA ALA A 25 15.11 -10.60 -18.99
C ALA A 25 15.21 -9.37 -19.88
N HIS A 26 14.36 -9.28 -20.89
CA HIS A 26 14.20 -8.11 -21.77
C HIS A 26 12.94 -7.32 -21.48
N SER A 27 11.87 -7.96 -20.99
CA SER A 27 10.55 -7.37 -20.83
C SER A 27 10.03 -7.54 -19.39
N PHE A 28 9.45 -6.45 -18.87
CA PHE A 28 8.97 -6.38 -17.49
C PHE A 28 7.57 -5.77 -17.42
N TRP A 29 6.71 -6.34 -16.57
CA TRP A 29 5.50 -5.68 -16.10
C TRP A 29 5.64 -5.39 -14.62
N LEU A 30 5.30 -4.16 -14.22
CA LEU A 30 5.33 -3.70 -12.83
C LEU A 30 3.90 -3.45 -12.38
N PHE A 31 3.53 -4.07 -11.27
CA PHE A 31 2.21 -3.93 -10.67
C PHE A 31 2.32 -3.35 -9.26
N SER A 32 1.30 -2.57 -8.91
CA SER A 32 0.99 -2.14 -7.55
C SER A 32 -0.32 -2.80 -7.10
N HIS A 33 -0.66 -2.69 -5.84
CA HIS A 33 -1.98 -3.10 -5.34
C HIS A 33 -3.11 -2.21 -5.86
N GLU A 34 -4.37 -2.66 -5.75
CA GLU A 34 -5.55 -1.82 -5.96
C GLU A 34 -5.47 -0.58 -5.07
N ASN A 35 -5.89 0.59 -5.60
CA ASN A 35 -5.75 1.89 -4.95
C ASN A 35 -4.30 2.20 -4.56
N PRO A 36 -3.41 2.29 -5.53
CA PRO A 36 -1.99 2.44 -5.28
C PRO A 36 -1.69 3.75 -4.56
N ASP A 37 -0.86 3.66 -3.55
CA ASP A 37 -0.38 4.80 -2.75
C ASP A 37 1.00 5.27 -3.20
N GLY A 38 1.60 6.15 -2.39
CA GLY A 38 2.91 6.72 -2.72
C GLY A 38 4.05 5.72 -2.63
N ASP A 39 3.98 4.72 -1.74
CA ASP A 39 5.01 3.68 -1.62
C ASP A 39 4.97 2.76 -2.85
N SER A 40 3.81 2.21 -3.16
CA SER A 40 3.66 1.29 -4.28
C SER A 40 3.97 1.95 -5.64
N LEU A 41 3.49 3.19 -5.87
CA LEU A 41 3.76 3.95 -7.10
C LEU A 41 5.22 4.40 -7.19
N GLY A 42 5.79 4.90 -6.09
CA GLY A 42 7.20 5.31 -6.04
C GLY A 42 8.14 4.15 -6.37
N CYS A 43 7.91 2.97 -5.78
CA CYS A 43 8.68 1.76 -6.08
C CYS A 43 8.56 1.34 -7.56
N ALA A 44 7.33 1.33 -8.10
CA ALA A 44 7.11 0.96 -9.50
C ALA A 44 7.81 1.93 -10.46
N LEU A 45 7.70 3.24 -10.23
CA LEU A 45 8.30 4.27 -11.08
C LEU A 45 9.83 4.34 -10.95
N ALA A 46 10.38 4.13 -9.75
CA ALA A 46 11.83 4.01 -9.56
C ALA A 46 12.39 2.81 -10.33
N THR A 47 11.72 1.67 -10.25
CA THR A 47 12.08 0.45 -10.99
C THR A 47 11.96 0.65 -12.49
N TYR A 48 10.87 1.29 -12.95
CA TYR A 48 10.68 1.67 -14.35
C TYR A 48 11.88 2.49 -14.86
N ALA A 49 12.23 3.57 -14.16
CA ALA A 49 13.33 4.44 -14.57
C ALA A 49 14.67 3.70 -14.65
N ALA A 50 14.99 2.90 -13.63
CA ALA A 50 16.24 2.15 -13.56
C ALA A 50 16.34 1.08 -14.66
N LEU A 51 15.29 0.31 -14.91
CA LEU A 51 15.27 -0.74 -15.94
C LEU A 51 15.27 -0.14 -17.35
N ARG A 52 14.53 0.95 -17.59
CA ARG A 52 14.54 1.65 -18.89
C ARG A 52 15.93 2.21 -19.21
N ALA A 53 16.66 2.71 -18.21
CA ALA A 53 18.00 3.24 -18.38
C ALA A 53 19.03 2.17 -18.83
N ILE A 54 18.77 0.90 -18.56
CA ILE A 54 19.57 -0.24 -19.06
C ILE A 54 18.94 -0.91 -20.30
N GLY A 55 17.98 -0.24 -20.96
CA GLY A 55 17.41 -0.67 -22.25
C GLY A 55 16.35 -1.77 -22.15
N ARG A 56 15.72 -2.00 -21.00
CA ARG A 56 14.64 -2.99 -20.85
C ARG A 56 13.31 -2.44 -21.35
N ASP A 57 12.43 -3.32 -21.85
CA ASP A 57 11.04 -2.98 -22.13
C ASP A 57 10.21 -3.13 -20.86
N VAL A 58 9.64 -2.02 -20.38
CA VAL A 58 8.97 -1.97 -19.08
C VAL A 58 7.60 -1.32 -19.21
N LYS A 59 6.58 -1.98 -18.65
CA LYS A 59 5.22 -1.44 -18.53
C LYS A 59 4.85 -1.35 -17.05
N VAL A 60 4.33 -0.19 -16.64
CA VAL A 60 3.72 0.01 -15.32
C VAL A 60 2.21 -0.01 -15.50
N LEU A 61 1.52 -0.93 -14.85
CA LEU A 61 0.11 -1.22 -15.07
C LEU A 61 -0.68 -1.01 -13.78
N THR A 62 -1.79 -0.27 -13.86
CA THR A 62 -2.72 -0.05 -12.75
C THR A 62 -4.16 -0.24 -13.21
N THR A 63 -5.02 -0.75 -12.32
CA THR A 63 -6.48 -0.86 -12.58
C THR A 63 -7.20 0.45 -12.32
N GLU A 64 -6.57 1.38 -11.61
CA GLU A 64 -7.16 2.65 -11.22
C GLU A 64 -6.30 3.84 -11.66
N PRO A 65 -6.92 5.01 -11.90
CA PRO A 65 -6.20 6.24 -12.20
C PRO A 65 -5.31 6.66 -11.03
N VAL A 66 -4.11 7.14 -11.35
CA VAL A 66 -3.19 7.68 -10.34
C VAL A 66 -3.82 8.90 -9.65
N ALA A 67 -3.85 8.87 -8.31
CA ALA A 67 -4.31 9.97 -7.50
C ALA A 67 -3.53 11.26 -7.80
N ARG A 68 -4.23 12.41 -7.79
CA ARG A 68 -3.67 13.70 -8.20
C ARG A 68 -2.37 14.04 -7.47
N MET A 69 -2.29 13.74 -6.18
CA MET A 69 -1.15 14.03 -5.32
C MET A 69 0.15 13.31 -5.74
N TYR A 70 0.04 12.22 -6.51
CA TYR A 70 1.19 11.44 -6.99
C TYR A 70 1.57 11.74 -8.45
N ARG A 71 0.82 12.61 -9.15
CA ARG A 71 1.09 12.93 -10.56
C ARG A 71 2.33 13.81 -10.79
N PHE A 72 3.00 14.24 -9.73
CA PHE A 72 4.29 14.92 -9.82
C PHE A 72 5.47 13.95 -9.87
N LEU A 73 5.25 12.68 -9.49
CA LEU A 73 6.31 11.68 -9.51
C LEU A 73 6.91 11.54 -10.91
N PRO A 74 8.24 11.54 -11.03
CA PRO A 74 8.90 11.30 -12.31
C PRO A 74 8.37 10.05 -12.99
N HIS A 75 8.10 10.15 -14.29
CA HIS A 75 7.54 9.08 -15.13
C HIS A 75 6.10 8.65 -14.81
N HIS A 76 5.32 9.39 -14.02
CA HIS A 76 3.91 9.05 -13.78
C HIS A 76 3.08 8.93 -15.07
N ASP A 77 3.46 9.67 -16.13
CA ASP A 77 2.86 9.62 -17.47
C ASP A 77 3.10 8.29 -18.21
N LYS A 78 3.97 7.43 -17.70
CA LYS A 78 4.27 6.08 -18.22
C LYS A 78 3.40 5.00 -17.59
N ILE A 79 2.62 5.33 -16.56
CA ILE A 79 1.64 4.41 -16.00
C ILE A 79 0.50 4.22 -16.98
N THR A 80 0.22 2.96 -17.32
CA THR A 80 -0.93 2.60 -18.14
C THR A 80 -2.08 2.18 -17.24
N HIS A 81 -3.11 3.02 -17.21
CA HIS A 81 -4.37 2.67 -16.57
C HIS A 81 -5.19 1.80 -17.51
N THR A 82 -5.42 0.55 -17.13
CA THR A 82 -6.17 -0.41 -17.95
C THR A 82 -6.75 -1.54 -17.11
N THR A 83 -7.90 -2.05 -17.50
CA THR A 83 -8.51 -3.26 -16.94
C THR A 83 -8.21 -4.51 -17.78
N VAL A 84 -7.53 -4.36 -18.91
CA VAL A 84 -7.16 -5.46 -19.80
C VAL A 84 -5.65 -5.52 -19.93
N LEU A 85 -5.06 -6.63 -19.53
CA LEU A 85 -3.62 -6.83 -19.66
C LEU A 85 -3.20 -6.89 -21.13
N PRO A 86 -2.02 -6.37 -21.48
CA PRO A 86 -1.46 -6.51 -22.82
C PRO A 86 -1.42 -7.98 -23.27
N PRO A 87 -1.43 -8.27 -24.58
CA PRO A 87 -1.32 -9.64 -25.08
C PRO A 87 0.04 -10.26 -24.72
N GLY A 88 0.06 -11.56 -24.48
CA GLY A 88 1.26 -12.31 -24.08
C GLY A 88 1.59 -12.15 -22.60
N LEU A 89 2.83 -12.48 -22.24
CA LEU A 89 3.44 -12.28 -20.93
C LEU A 89 4.82 -11.64 -21.12
N PRO A 90 5.31 -10.86 -20.14
CA PRO A 90 6.71 -10.46 -20.10
C PRO A 90 7.60 -11.60 -19.59
N ASP A 91 8.91 -11.43 -19.66
CA ASP A 91 9.85 -12.37 -19.03
C ASP A 91 9.72 -12.35 -17.51
N VAL A 92 9.52 -11.15 -16.94
CA VAL A 92 9.41 -10.93 -15.48
C VAL A 92 8.24 -10.02 -15.14
N ILE A 93 7.48 -10.41 -14.13
CA ILE A 93 6.51 -9.57 -13.44
C ILE A 93 7.05 -9.23 -12.06
N ILE A 94 7.06 -7.93 -11.72
CA ILE A 94 7.37 -7.46 -10.37
C ILE A 94 6.11 -6.88 -9.75
N VAL A 95 5.71 -7.41 -8.61
CA VAL A 95 4.63 -6.89 -7.79
C VAL A 95 5.23 -6.17 -6.59
N ASN A 96 4.90 -4.89 -6.45
CA ASN A 96 5.45 -4.01 -5.43
C ASN A 96 4.44 -3.81 -4.30
N ASP A 97 4.94 -3.78 -3.05
CA ASP A 97 4.20 -3.32 -1.89
C ASP A 97 2.83 -4.01 -1.72
N THR A 98 2.85 -5.34 -1.83
CA THR A 98 1.62 -6.13 -1.87
C THR A 98 1.77 -7.40 -1.07
N GLY A 99 1.01 -7.51 0.03
CA GLY A 99 1.09 -8.64 0.97
C GLY A 99 0.45 -9.93 0.48
N ASN A 100 -0.43 -9.90 -0.53
CA ASN A 100 -1.03 -11.08 -1.15
C ASN A 100 -1.43 -10.79 -2.61
N PHE A 101 -1.53 -11.86 -3.40
CA PHE A 101 -1.78 -11.76 -4.83
C PHE A 101 -3.16 -11.19 -5.17
N HIS A 102 -4.15 -11.41 -4.29
CA HIS A 102 -5.52 -10.93 -4.46
C HIS A 102 -5.61 -9.39 -4.45
N ARG A 103 -4.68 -8.70 -3.77
CA ARG A 103 -4.63 -7.23 -3.75
C ARG A 103 -4.24 -6.56 -5.08
N LEU A 104 -3.84 -7.33 -6.08
CA LEU A 104 -3.74 -6.83 -7.46
C LEU A 104 -5.10 -6.47 -8.07
N GLY A 105 -6.20 -6.85 -7.38
CA GLY A 105 -7.56 -6.76 -7.85
C GLY A 105 -7.97 -7.98 -8.71
N SER A 106 -9.24 -8.36 -8.56
CA SER A 106 -9.79 -9.54 -9.24
C SER A 106 -9.57 -9.51 -10.76
N THR A 107 -9.62 -8.31 -11.35
CA THR A 107 -9.42 -8.11 -12.79
C THR A 107 -8.04 -8.58 -13.28
N TYR A 108 -6.98 -8.24 -12.55
CA TYR A 108 -5.62 -8.66 -12.91
C TYR A 108 -5.34 -10.08 -12.43
N GLU A 109 -5.78 -10.45 -11.24
CA GLU A 109 -5.64 -11.80 -10.70
C GLU A 109 -6.20 -12.86 -11.65
N ASP A 110 -7.44 -12.68 -12.12
CA ASP A 110 -8.08 -13.62 -13.04
C ASP A 110 -7.32 -13.76 -14.36
N GLN A 111 -6.89 -12.62 -14.93
CA GLN A 111 -6.17 -12.63 -16.22
C GLN A 111 -4.76 -13.23 -16.10
N LEU A 112 -4.04 -12.98 -15.01
CA LEU A 112 -2.72 -13.56 -14.77
C LEU A 112 -2.83 -15.06 -14.50
N THR A 113 -3.77 -15.47 -13.65
CA THR A 113 -4.04 -16.88 -13.34
C THR A 113 -4.43 -17.66 -14.60
N ALA A 114 -5.28 -17.10 -15.47
CA ALA A 114 -5.63 -17.69 -16.75
C ALA A 114 -4.42 -17.86 -17.69
N ARG A 115 -3.37 -17.04 -17.53
CA ARG A 115 -2.11 -17.12 -18.30
C ARG A 115 -1.03 -17.98 -17.63
N GLY A 116 -1.32 -18.58 -16.48
CA GLY A 116 -0.39 -19.45 -15.76
C GLY A 116 0.53 -18.74 -14.78
N VAL A 117 0.18 -17.51 -14.34
CA VAL A 117 0.94 -16.70 -13.37
C VAL A 117 0.15 -16.54 -12.07
N GLY A 118 0.79 -16.80 -10.94
CA GLY A 118 0.23 -16.63 -9.59
C GLY A 118 0.22 -17.95 -8.79
N PRO A 119 -0.11 -17.88 -7.49
CA PRO A 119 0.10 -18.97 -6.54
C PRO A 119 -0.72 -20.23 -6.83
N ASN A 120 -1.88 -20.08 -7.47
CA ASN A 120 -2.79 -21.19 -7.81
C ASN A 120 -2.81 -21.49 -9.33
N ALA A 121 -1.95 -20.84 -10.10
CA ALA A 121 -1.92 -21.01 -11.54
C ALA A 121 -1.16 -22.28 -11.94
N LYS A 122 -1.62 -22.92 -13.02
CA LYS A 122 -0.82 -23.96 -13.68
C LYS A 122 0.17 -23.27 -14.60
N PRO A 123 1.50 -23.40 -14.38
CA PRO A 123 2.51 -22.76 -15.24
C PRO A 123 2.30 -23.09 -16.71
N LYS A 124 2.50 -22.12 -17.57
CA LYS A 124 2.44 -22.24 -19.04
C LYS A 124 3.77 -21.79 -19.64
N GLU A 125 4.10 -22.36 -20.78
CA GLU A 125 5.27 -21.91 -21.55
C GLU A 125 4.88 -20.83 -22.58
N PRO A 126 5.72 -19.79 -22.81
CA PRO A 126 6.96 -19.52 -22.10
C PRO A 126 6.70 -19.08 -20.64
N ARG A 127 7.58 -19.49 -19.72
CA ARG A 127 7.43 -19.18 -18.28
C ARG A 127 7.76 -17.72 -18.00
N CYS A 128 6.87 -17.03 -17.31
CA CYS A 128 7.10 -15.71 -16.75
C CYS A 128 7.51 -15.86 -15.26
N THR A 129 8.56 -15.18 -14.83
CA THR A 129 8.97 -15.17 -13.41
C THR A 129 8.18 -14.11 -12.67
N LEU A 130 7.51 -14.50 -11.59
CA LEU A 130 6.78 -13.61 -10.70
C LEU A 130 7.65 -13.27 -9.47
N ILE A 131 7.98 -11.99 -9.29
CA ILE A 131 8.76 -11.47 -8.17
C ILE A 131 7.84 -10.62 -7.29
N ASN A 132 7.78 -10.93 -5.99
CA ASN A 132 7.10 -10.11 -4.99
C ASN A 132 8.14 -9.35 -4.15
N LEU A 133 8.03 -8.02 -4.13
CA LEU A 133 8.87 -7.12 -3.34
C LEU A 133 7.98 -6.38 -2.35
N ASP A 134 8.15 -6.65 -1.04
CA ASP A 134 7.19 -6.18 -0.03
C ASP A 134 7.82 -6.03 1.36
N HIS A 135 7.18 -5.24 2.22
CA HIS A 135 7.56 -5.08 3.62
C HIS A 135 6.42 -5.40 4.61
N HIS A 136 5.29 -5.87 4.13
CA HIS A 136 4.14 -6.16 4.98
C HIS A 136 4.34 -7.40 5.88
N VAL A 137 4.06 -7.25 7.18
CA VAL A 137 3.97 -8.37 8.11
C VAL A 137 2.84 -9.31 7.69
N GLY A 138 3.18 -10.59 7.47
CA GLY A 138 2.20 -11.61 7.07
C GLY A 138 1.93 -11.64 5.56
N ASN A 139 2.88 -11.19 4.75
CA ASN A 139 2.92 -11.48 3.31
C ASN A 139 2.77 -12.99 3.06
N GLU A 140 2.02 -13.36 2.03
CA GLU A 140 1.70 -14.75 1.69
C GLU A 140 2.77 -15.44 0.84
N LEU A 141 3.84 -14.74 0.49
CA LEU A 141 4.97 -15.24 -0.31
C LEU A 141 4.50 -15.86 -1.63
N PHE A 142 3.70 -15.13 -2.38
CA PHE A 142 3.00 -15.62 -3.57
C PHE A 142 3.83 -15.59 -4.87
N GLY A 143 5.02 -14.98 -4.85
CA GLY A 143 5.94 -14.93 -5.98
C GLY A 143 6.76 -16.22 -6.16
N ASP A 144 7.31 -16.42 -7.34
CA ASP A 144 8.40 -17.40 -7.55
C ASP A 144 9.63 -17.00 -6.72
N ILE A 145 9.90 -15.69 -6.64
CA ILE A 145 10.91 -15.08 -5.76
C ILE A 145 10.20 -14.05 -4.87
N ASN A 146 10.48 -14.11 -3.57
CA ASN A 146 9.87 -13.23 -2.59
C ASN A 146 10.96 -12.52 -1.78
N LEU A 147 11.19 -11.24 -2.06
CA LEU A 147 12.01 -10.37 -1.24
C LEU A 147 11.08 -9.58 -0.32
N VAL A 148 10.84 -10.11 0.88
CA VAL A 148 9.91 -9.54 1.86
C VAL A 148 10.67 -9.26 3.15
N ASP A 149 10.75 -7.98 3.52
CA ASP A 149 11.46 -7.55 4.73
C ASP A 149 10.61 -6.60 5.59
N PRO A 150 9.90 -7.13 6.59
CA PRO A 150 9.09 -6.32 7.51
C PRO A 150 9.88 -5.38 8.42
N SER A 151 11.21 -5.40 8.40
CA SER A 151 12.05 -4.44 9.13
C SER A 151 12.18 -3.09 8.40
N CYS A 152 11.90 -3.05 7.11
CA CYS A 152 11.87 -1.83 6.32
C CYS A 152 10.64 -0.99 6.69
N ALA A 153 10.83 0.31 6.87
CA ALA A 153 9.74 1.22 7.19
C ALA A 153 8.79 1.45 6.00
N ALA A 154 9.27 1.22 4.78
CA ALA A 154 8.56 1.32 3.52
C ALA A 154 9.15 0.33 2.52
N CYS A 155 8.38 -0.06 1.53
CA CYS A 155 8.90 -0.82 0.40
C CYS A 155 10.00 -0.04 -0.34
N GLY A 156 9.91 1.30 -0.34
CA GLY A 156 10.93 2.19 -0.88
C GLY A 156 12.34 1.99 -0.29
N GLU A 157 12.47 1.63 1.01
CA GLU A 157 13.77 1.28 1.60
C GLU A 157 14.35 0.00 0.96
N LEU A 158 13.48 -0.99 0.75
CA LEU A 158 13.87 -2.25 0.12
C LEU A 158 14.34 -2.04 -1.32
N PHE A 159 13.62 -1.19 -2.08
CA PHE A 159 14.00 -0.82 -3.44
C PHE A 159 15.29 0.00 -3.49
N TYR A 160 15.54 0.86 -2.50
CA TYR A 160 16.83 1.54 -2.38
C TYR A 160 17.98 0.52 -2.30
N HIS A 161 17.89 -0.48 -1.42
CA HIS A 161 18.89 -1.53 -1.28
C HIS A 161 19.03 -2.36 -2.57
N LEU A 162 17.91 -2.77 -3.17
CA LEU A 162 17.89 -3.53 -4.42
C LEU A 162 18.66 -2.79 -5.53
N LEU A 163 18.27 -1.55 -5.82
CA LEU A 163 18.86 -0.80 -6.93
C LEU A 163 20.33 -0.48 -6.68
N ARG A 164 20.73 -0.21 -5.42
CA ARG A 164 22.13 0.05 -5.05
C ARG A 164 23.00 -1.20 -5.19
N GLN A 165 22.55 -2.33 -4.68
CA GLN A 165 23.33 -3.59 -4.75
C GLN A 165 23.49 -4.06 -6.19
N LEU A 166 22.43 -4.00 -7.00
CA LEU A 166 22.49 -4.37 -8.42
C LEU A 166 23.18 -3.33 -9.28
N LYS A 167 23.64 -2.22 -8.69
CA LYS A 167 24.31 -1.10 -9.40
C LYS A 167 23.51 -0.60 -10.60
N LEU A 168 22.19 -0.63 -10.48
CA LEU A 168 21.32 -0.06 -11.49
C LEU A 168 21.43 1.47 -11.49
N PRO A 169 21.16 2.15 -12.63
CA PRO A 169 21.20 3.61 -12.70
C PRO A 169 20.31 4.25 -11.63
N PHE A 170 20.91 5.05 -10.78
CA PHE A 170 20.26 5.72 -9.66
C PHE A 170 20.24 7.23 -9.87
N THR A 171 19.33 7.67 -10.74
CA THR A 171 19.16 9.08 -11.11
C THR A 171 18.38 9.86 -10.05
N VAL A 172 18.31 11.19 -10.19
CA VAL A 172 17.45 12.01 -9.33
C VAL A 172 15.98 11.61 -9.44
N ASP A 173 15.50 11.18 -10.60
CA ASP A 173 14.13 10.70 -10.79
C ASP A 173 13.85 9.44 -9.96
N VAL A 174 14.78 8.49 -9.95
CA VAL A 174 14.73 7.31 -9.08
C VAL A 174 14.73 7.73 -7.61
N ALA A 175 15.58 8.68 -7.23
CA ALA A 175 15.68 9.17 -5.87
C ALA A 175 14.40 9.86 -5.39
N ILE A 176 13.77 10.70 -6.22
CA ILE A 176 12.48 11.36 -5.91
C ILE A 176 11.38 10.32 -5.68
N ASN A 177 11.29 9.31 -6.55
CA ASN A 177 10.29 8.25 -6.43
C ASN A 177 10.46 7.44 -5.14
N ILE A 178 11.69 7.03 -4.80
CA ILE A 178 11.98 6.31 -3.55
C ILE A 178 11.74 7.20 -2.33
N TYR A 179 12.11 8.49 -2.40
CA TYR A 179 11.87 9.40 -1.30
C TYR A 179 10.36 9.58 -1.04
N ALA A 180 9.56 9.72 -2.09
CA ALA A 180 8.11 9.81 -1.96
C ALA A 180 7.50 8.53 -1.38
N ALA A 181 8.00 7.36 -1.77
CA ALA A 181 7.62 6.07 -1.21
C ALA A 181 7.84 6.04 0.32
N ILE A 182 9.06 6.32 0.76
CA ILE A 182 9.41 6.34 2.18
C ILE A 182 8.61 7.42 2.93
N LEU A 183 8.48 8.62 2.37
CA LEU A 183 7.77 9.75 2.98
C LEU A 183 6.30 9.41 3.28
N THR A 184 5.63 8.74 2.34
CA THR A 184 4.20 8.44 2.47
C THR A 184 3.96 7.34 3.50
N ASP A 185 4.72 6.24 3.45
CA ASP A 185 4.50 5.10 4.34
C ASP A 185 5.00 5.32 5.78
N THR A 186 5.91 6.27 5.97
CA THR A 186 6.33 6.73 7.29
C THR A 186 5.49 7.89 7.85
N GLY A 187 4.44 8.32 7.14
CA GLY A 187 3.62 9.45 7.51
C GLY A 187 4.46 10.71 7.76
N ARG A 188 5.31 11.07 6.82
CA ARG A 188 6.27 12.19 6.94
C ARG A 188 7.28 11.99 8.06
N PHE A 189 7.81 10.77 8.19
CA PHE A 189 8.76 10.37 9.25
C PHE A 189 8.19 10.49 10.67
N SER A 190 6.86 10.42 10.84
CA SER A 190 6.18 10.59 12.12
C SER A 190 5.57 9.29 12.67
N TYR A 191 5.52 8.22 11.89
CA TYR A 191 4.99 6.93 12.34
C TYR A 191 6.05 6.10 13.06
N ALA A 192 5.58 5.13 13.87
CA ALA A 192 6.44 4.27 14.69
C ALA A 192 7.35 3.34 13.88
N ASN A 193 7.06 3.10 12.59
CA ASN A 193 7.92 2.35 11.68
C ASN A 193 9.19 3.14 11.28
N THR A 194 9.21 4.47 11.41
CA THR A 194 10.37 5.31 11.11
C THR A 194 11.55 4.95 12.02
N ASN A 195 12.69 4.67 11.45
CA ASN A 195 13.88 4.23 12.17
C ASN A 195 15.16 4.92 11.66
N LYS A 196 16.32 4.54 12.22
CA LYS A 196 17.62 5.13 11.85
C LYS A 196 17.95 4.94 10.36
N GLU A 197 17.63 3.78 9.82
CA GLU A 197 17.93 3.44 8.42
C GLU A 197 17.07 4.29 7.47
N THR A 198 15.80 4.52 7.81
CA THR A 198 14.89 5.45 7.11
C THR A 198 15.54 6.83 6.92
N PHE A 199 16.08 7.41 8.00
CA PHE A 199 16.73 8.72 7.93
C PHE A 199 18.06 8.67 7.17
N ARG A 200 18.83 7.57 7.29
CA ARG A 200 20.06 7.41 6.53
C ARG A 200 19.77 7.39 5.03
N ILE A 201 18.80 6.60 4.61
CA ILE A 201 18.40 6.52 3.19
C ILE A 201 17.86 7.87 2.73
N ALA A 202 16.99 8.53 3.51
CA ALA A 202 16.49 9.86 3.17
C ALA A 202 17.62 10.88 2.96
N SER A 203 18.65 10.87 3.83
CA SER A 203 19.83 11.71 3.70
C SER A 203 20.60 11.44 2.41
N ASP A 204 20.77 10.17 2.04
CA ASP A 204 21.43 9.79 0.79
C ASP A 204 20.64 10.27 -0.44
N LEU A 205 19.30 10.14 -0.40
CA LEU A 205 18.42 10.61 -1.49
C LEU A 205 18.47 12.13 -1.65
N ILE A 206 18.49 12.88 -0.54
CA ILE A 206 18.68 14.34 -0.55
C ILE A 206 20.03 14.70 -1.18
N SER A 207 21.09 13.98 -0.85
CA SER A 207 22.42 14.19 -1.42
C SER A 207 22.47 13.93 -2.94
N LEU A 208 21.52 13.17 -3.48
CA LEU A 208 21.34 12.93 -4.91
C LEU A 208 20.49 14.01 -5.61
N GLY A 209 19.99 14.99 -4.87
CA GLY A 209 19.27 16.14 -5.44
C GLY A 209 17.76 16.15 -5.18
N VAL A 210 17.24 15.26 -4.30
CA VAL A 210 15.85 15.35 -3.87
C VAL A 210 15.66 16.60 -3.01
N ASP A 211 14.67 17.41 -3.36
CA ASP A 211 14.18 18.49 -2.51
C ASP A 211 13.04 18.00 -1.63
N PRO A 212 13.28 17.80 -0.31
CA PRO A 212 12.26 17.33 0.62
C PRO A 212 11.04 18.25 0.70
N TYR A 213 11.27 19.57 0.58
CA TYR A 213 10.19 20.56 0.62
C TYR A 213 9.25 20.35 -0.57
N GLU A 214 9.78 20.21 -1.78
CA GLU A 214 8.97 20.00 -2.98
C GLU A 214 8.14 18.72 -2.88
N VAL A 215 8.74 17.60 -2.47
CA VAL A 215 8.01 16.33 -2.34
C VAL A 215 6.89 16.44 -1.31
N VAL A 216 7.17 17.00 -0.13
CA VAL A 216 6.15 17.20 0.92
C VAL A 216 5.03 18.12 0.44
N ASP A 217 5.38 19.21 -0.22
CA ASP A 217 4.42 20.19 -0.73
C ASP A 217 3.48 19.56 -1.75
N ARG A 218 4.02 18.80 -2.71
CA ARG A 218 3.24 18.10 -3.74
C ARG A 218 2.31 17.05 -3.18
N VAL A 219 2.77 16.26 -2.22
CA VAL A 219 1.96 15.18 -1.63
C VAL A 219 0.90 15.72 -0.67
N TYR A 220 1.25 16.69 0.19
CA TYR A 220 0.37 17.02 1.33
C TYR A 220 -0.24 18.41 1.27
N ASN A 221 0.33 19.36 0.54
CA ASN A 221 -0.07 20.77 0.59
C ASN A 221 -0.77 21.27 -0.68
N THR A 222 -1.11 20.41 -1.62
CA THR A 222 -1.71 20.79 -2.94
C THR A 222 -3.20 20.50 -3.05
N ARG A 223 -3.94 20.57 -1.94
CA ARG A 223 -5.40 20.37 -1.96
C ARG A 223 -6.09 21.50 -2.74
N THR A 224 -7.02 21.13 -3.62
CA THR A 224 -7.86 22.09 -4.32
C THR A 224 -8.95 22.66 -3.40
N PRO A 225 -9.52 23.82 -3.72
CA PRO A 225 -10.70 24.33 -2.99
C PRO A 225 -11.85 23.32 -2.93
N ALA A 226 -12.05 22.51 -3.98
CA ALA A 226 -13.06 21.45 -4.01
C ALA A 226 -12.75 20.34 -2.98
N GLN A 227 -11.50 19.89 -2.90
CA GLN A 227 -11.08 18.90 -1.89
C GLN A 227 -11.20 19.44 -0.46
N ILE A 228 -10.93 20.73 -0.22
CA ILE A 228 -11.16 21.34 1.10
C ILE A 228 -12.65 21.37 1.46
N LYS A 229 -13.52 21.69 0.48
CA LYS A 229 -14.97 21.63 0.69
C LYS A 229 -15.45 20.19 0.95
N LEU A 230 -14.89 19.20 0.24
CA LEU A 230 -15.17 17.79 0.51
C LEU A 230 -14.74 17.40 1.92
N LEU A 231 -13.52 17.75 2.33
CA LEU A 231 -13.02 17.47 3.68
C LEU A 231 -13.93 18.05 4.76
N ALA A 232 -14.38 19.30 4.61
CA ALA A 232 -15.30 19.93 5.55
C ALA A 232 -16.60 19.12 5.68
N LYS A 233 -17.19 18.70 4.54
CA LYS A 233 -18.40 17.86 4.54
C LYS A 233 -18.17 16.49 5.21
N ILE A 234 -17.03 15.88 4.99
CA ILE A 234 -16.65 14.59 5.60
C ILE A 234 -16.54 14.75 7.12
N LEU A 235 -15.82 15.79 7.59
CA LEU A 235 -15.63 16.04 9.01
C LEU A 235 -16.96 16.33 9.74
N ASP A 236 -17.93 16.95 9.06
CA ASP A 236 -19.27 17.23 9.57
C ASP A 236 -20.10 15.95 9.84
N THR A 237 -19.69 14.81 9.27
CA THR A 237 -20.32 13.50 9.53
C THR A 237 -19.73 12.75 10.72
N MET A 238 -18.80 13.35 11.45
CA MET A 238 -18.11 12.66 12.53
C MET A 238 -19.09 12.11 13.57
N THR A 239 -19.03 10.81 13.74
CA THR A 239 -19.84 10.09 14.74
C THR A 239 -18.89 9.38 15.71
N ILE A 240 -19.06 9.67 16.99
CA ILE A 240 -18.21 9.19 18.08
C ILE A 240 -18.90 8.09 18.86
N ASP A 241 -18.23 6.97 19.10
CA ASP A 241 -18.59 5.96 20.08
C ASP A 241 -17.56 5.98 21.21
N GLY A 242 -17.83 6.78 22.24
CA GLY A 242 -16.95 6.97 23.38
C GLY A 242 -16.76 5.71 24.23
N ASP A 243 -17.76 4.82 24.30
CA ASP A 243 -17.71 3.58 25.07
C ASP A 243 -16.74 2.58 24.44
N GLN A 244 -16.59 2.65 23.11
CA GLN A 244 -15.67 1.80 22.36
C GLN A 244 -14.39 2.50 21.89
N TYR A 245 -14.16 3.74 22.30
CA TYR A 245 -12.96 4.53 21.97
C TYR A 245 -12.67 4.58 20.47
N TYR A 246 -13.71 4.70 19.62
CA TYR A 246 -13.55 4.92 18.19
C TYR A 246 -14.50 5.99 17.68
N PHE A 247 -14.22 6.50 16.49
CA PHE A 247 -15.12 7.32 15.72
C PHE A 247 -14.97 7.02 14.24
N TYR A 248 -15.96 7.47 13.47
CA TYR A 248 -15.90 7.38 12.02
C TYR A 248 -16.44 8.63 11.36
N CYS A 249 -15.98 8.85 10.11
CA CYS A 249 -16.57 9.79 9.18
C CYS A 249 -17.01 9.06 7.93
N GLN A 250 -17.89 9.70 7.16
CA GLN A 250 -18.51 9.12 5.97
C GLN A 250 -18.23 9.94 4.73
N VAL A 251 -18.05 9.27 3.59
CA VAL A 251 -17.99 9.85 2.26
C VAL A 251 -19.14 9.27 1.45
N THR A 252 -20.07 10.14 1.01
CA THR A 252 -21.19 9.73 0.15
C THR A 252 -20.92 10.10 -1.31
N GLN A 253 -21.54 9.40 -2.25
CA GLN A 253 -21.51 9.77 -3.67
C GLN A 253 -22.05 11.19 -3.90
N GLU A 254 -23.06 11.61 -3.11
CA GLU A 254 -23.60 12.96 -3.17
C GLU A 254 -22.59 14.03 -2.75
N MET A 255 -21.75 13.77 -1.73
CA MET A 255 -20.68 14.70 -1.35
C MET A 255 -19.70 14.91 -2.50
N LEU A 256 -19.28 13.83 -3.19
CA LEU A 256 -18.42 13.90 -4.35
C LEU A 256 -19.05 14.73 -5.47
N ARG A 257 -20.32 14.44 -5.78
CA ARG A 257 -21.07 15.14 -6.83
C ARG A 257 -21.21 16.66 -6.55
N VAL A 258 -21.59 17.05 -5.34
CA VAL A 258 -21.82 18.48 -5.02
C VAL A 258 -20.53 19.28 -4.87
N THR A 259 -19.42 18.63 -4.58
CA THR A 259 -18.10 19.28 -4.52
C THR A 259 -17.35 19.24 -5.84
N GLY A 260 -17.83 18.46 -6.82
CA GLY A 260 -17.15 18.25 -8.10
C GLY A 260 -15.82 17.49 -7.94
N THR A 261 -15.79 16.56 -6.95
CA THR A 261 -14.63 15.71 -6.65
C THR A 261 -14.91 14.26 -7.02
N VAL A 262 -13.87 13.42 -6.94
CA VAL A 262 -13.95 11.97 -7.18
C VAL A 262 -13.44 11.21 -5.97
N MET A 263 -13.64 9.88 -5.93
CA MET A 263 -13.25 9.06 -4.77
C MET A 263 -11.76 9.14 -4.44
N SER A 264 -10.88 9.24 -5.44
CA SER A 264 -9.44 9.43 -5.22
C SER A 264 -9.07 10.76 -4.56
N ASP A 265 -9.96 11.75 -4.55
CA ASP A 265 -9.75 13.01 -3.83
C ASP A 265 -9.95 12.86 -2.29
N THR A 266 -10.36 11.69 -1.82
CA THR A 266 -10.45 11.36 -0.40
C THR A 266 -9.14 10.82 0.18
N GLU A 267 -8.10 10.67 -0.66
CA GLU A 267 -6.79 10.20 -0.19
C GLU A 267 -6.20 11.18 0.84
N GLY A 268 -5.59 10.63 1.90
CA GLY A 268 -5.04 11.42 3.00
C GLY A 268 -6.09 12.03 3.96
N VAL A 269 -7.40 11.86 3.74
CA VAL A 269 -8.43 12.35 4.67
C VAL A 269 -8.37 11.58 5.99
N VAL A 270 -8.22 10.26 5.95
CA VAL A 270 -8.16 9.43 7.15
C VAL A 270 -6.96 9.78 8.05
N ASP A 271 -5.87 10.30 7.47
CA ASP A 271 -4.71 10.76 8.23
C ASP A 271 -4.98 12.07 8.98
N THR A 272 -5.90 12.89 8.48
CA THR A 272 -6.44 14.04 9.23
C THR A 272 -7.27 13.55 10.42
N LEU A 273 -8.08 12.50 10.25
CA LEU A 273 -8.88 11.93 11.35
C LEU A 273 -8.00 11.36 12.46
N LYS A 274 -6.87 10.73 12.12
CA LYS A 274 -5.92 10.17 13.10
C LYS A 274 -5.41 11.21 14.11
N THR A 275 -5.48 12.51 13.81
CA THR A 275 -5.00 13.57 14.71
C THR A 275 -5.92 13.85 15.90
N VAL A 276 -7.13 13.26 15.92
CA VAL A 276 -8.07 13.42 17.04
C VAL A 276 -7.57 12.61 18.24
N GLU A 277 -7.51 13.27 19.39
CA GLU A 277 -7.00 12.67 20.64
C GLU A 277 -8.02 11.73 21.31
N ASN A 278 -7.54 10.88 22.20
CA ASN A 278 -8.36 10.00 23.06
C ASN A 278 -9.17 8.91 22.35
N PHE A 279 -8.78 8.49 21.15
CA PHE A 279 -9.36 7.36 20.43
C PHE A 279 -8.31 6.31 20.12
N ASP A 280 -8.72 5.04 20.11
CA ASP A 280 -7.85 3.92 19.73
C ASP A 280 -7.78 3.76 18.21
N VAL A 281 -8.89 4.01 17.51
CA VAL A 281 -9.02 3.83 16.07
C VAL A 281 -10.04 4.79 15.48
N CYS A 282 -9.79 5.27 14.27
CA CYS A 282 -10.75 6.00 13.45
C CYS A 282 -10.96 5.33 12.09
N PHE A 283 -12.16 5.49 11.55
CA PHE A 283 -12.56 4.92 10.26
C PHE A 283 -13.10 5.99 9.32
N LEU A 284 -12.74 5.85 8.03
CA LEU A 284 -13.37 6.59 6.95
C LEU A 284 -14.18 5.60 6.11
N LEU A 285 -15.49 5.70 6.17
CA LEU A 285 -16.45 4.87 5.44
C LEU A 285 -16.76 5.52 4.10
N LYS A 286 -16.36 4.89 2.99
CA LYS A 286 -16.50 5.42 1.64
C LYS A 286 -17.57 4.63 0.87
N GLU A 287 -18.65 5.30 0.47
CA GLU A 287 -19.72 4.70 -0.32
C GLU A 287 -19.23 4.36 -1.73
N GLU A 288 -19.30 3.08 -2.12
CA GLU A 288 -19.10 2.66 -3.50
C GLU A 288 -20.49 2.48 -4.17
N GLY A 289 -20.57 2.81 -5.46
CA GLY A 289 -21.85 2.89 -6.17
C GLY A 289 -22.60 1.56 -6.38
N ASP A 290 -22.05 0.43 -5.89
CA ASP A 290 -22.53 -0.93 -6.11
C ASP A 290 -23.01 -1.64 -4.81
N GLY A 291 -23.35 -0.89 -3.77
CA GLY A 291 -23.80 -1.43 -2.47
C GLY A 291 -22.66 -1.94 -1.60
N ARG A 292 -21.43 -1.50 -1.83
CA ARG A 292 -20.27 -1.75 -1.00
C ARG A 292 -19.83 -0.47 -0.29
N VAL A 293 -19.22 -0.64 0.87
CA VAL A 293 -18.54 0.43 1.63
C VAL A 293 -17.07 0.05 1.80
N ARG A 294 -16.19 0.88 1.23
CA ARG A 294 -14.75 0.76 1.46
C ARG A 294 -14.41 1.49 2.75
N VAL A 295 -13.63 0.85 3.60
CA VAL A 295 -13.24 1.36 4.91
C VAL A 295 -11.73 1.56 4.95
N SER A 296 -11.30 2.78 5.26
CA SER A 296 -9.92 3.08 5.63
C SER A 296 -9.85 3.23 7.15
N ALA A 297 -8.90 2.56 7.80
CA ALA A 297 -8.69 2.59 9.24
C ALA A 297 -7.32 3.16 9.60
N ARG A 298 -7.28 3.97 10.65
CA ARG A 298 -6.03 4.41 11.29
C ARG A 298 -6.16 4.24 12.80
N SER A 299 -5.09 3.82 13.43
CA SER A 299 -5.06 3.60 14.88
C SER A 299 -3.80 4.15 15.52
N ASN A 300 -3.85 4.21 16.85
CA ASN A 300 -2.68 4.32 17.69
C ASN A 300 -2.19 2.91 18.11
N ASP A 301 -1.19 2.84 18.99
CA ASP A 301 -0.56 1.60 19.44
C ASP A 301 -1.49 0.64 20.22
N ARG A 302 -2.72 1.05 20.54
CA ARG A 302 -3.67 0.27 21.33
C ARG A 302 -4.56 -0.63 20.49
N PHE A 303 -4.61 -0.42 19.18
CA PHE A 303 -5.49 -1.14 18.26
C PHE A 303 -4.74 -1.58 17.01
N ASP A 304 -4.80 -2.86 16.69
CA ASP A 304 -4.21 -3.44 15.47
C ASP A 304 -5.24 -3.44 14.33
N CYS A 305 -5.12 -2.43 13.46
CA CYS A 305 -5.96 -2.27 12.27
C CYS A 305 -5.81 -3.45 11.30
N ASN A 306 -4.61 -4.03 11.15
CA ASN A 306 -4.38 -5.14 10.22
C ASN A 306 -5.13 -6.40 10.66
N THR A 307 -4.97 -6.79 11.92
CA THR A 307 -5.70 -7.94 12.47
C THR A 307 -7.22 -7.73 12.39
N PHE A 308 -7.69 -6.50 12.61
CA PHE A 308 -9.10 -6.17 12.46
C PHE A 308 -9.58 -6.26 11.01
N ALA A 309 -8.86 -5.66 10.07
CA ALA A 309 -9.20 -5.63 8.64
C ALA A 309 -9.26 -7.03 8.00
N ARG A 310 -8.39 -7.94 8.44
CA ARG A 310 -8.39 -9.34 7.97
C ARG A 310 -9.71 -10.09 8.23
N ARG A 311 -10.50 -9.66 9.19
CA ARG A 311 -11.86 -10.23 9.45
C ARG A 311 -12.82 -9.98 8.28
N PHE A 312 -12.54 -8.96 7.47
CA PHE A 312 -13.31 -8.57 6.29
C PHE A 312 -12.59 -8.88 4.97
N GLY A 313 -11.52 -9.70 5.02
CA GLY A 313 -10.71 -9.99 3.84
C GLY A 313 -9.79 -8.85 3.40
N GLY A 314 -9.65 -7.82 4.25
CA GLY A 314 -8.74 -6.70 4.03
C GLY A 314 -7.34 -6.93 4.62
N GLY A 315 -6.55 -5.85 4.73
CA GLY A 315 -5.20 -5.91 5.27
C GLY A 315 -4.53 -4.54 5.30
N GLY A 316 -3.23 -4.54 5.61
CA GLY A 316 -2.37 -3.36 5.75
C GLY A 316 -1.41 -3.50 6.92
N HIS A 317 -1.05 -2.36 7.50
CA HIS A 317 -0.20 -2.29 8.70
C HIS A 317 -1.03 -2.26 10.00
N PRO A 318 -0.42 -2.56 11.16
CA PRO A 318 -1.09 -2.44 12.44
C PRO A 318 -1.72 -1.06 12.69
N ALA A 319 -1.07 0.01 12.25
CA ALA A 319 -1.57 1.38 12.42
C ALA A 319 -2.41 1.92 11.26
N ALA A 320 -2.44 1.24 10.10
CA ALA A 320 -3.09 1.71 8.87
C ALA A 320 -3.54 0.54 8.01
N SER A 321 -4.84 0.35 7.84
CA SER A 321 -5.38 -0.78 7.07
C SER A 321 -6.65 -0.39 6.33
N GLY A 322 -7.04 -1.21 5.37
CA GLY A 322 -8.27 -1.05 4.60
C GLY A 322 -9.00 -2.37 4.38
N PHE A 323 -10.31 -2.29 4.22
CA PHE A 323 -11.18 -3.41 3.88
C PHE A 323 -12.47 -2.94 3.21
N THR A 324 -13.23 -3.87 2.66
CA THR A 324 -14.52 -3.57 2.01
C THR A 324 -15.63 -4.39 2.66
N MET A 325 -16.75 -3.74 2.97
CA MET A 325 -17.97 -4.39 3.49
C MET A 325 -19.05 -4.40 2.40
N ARG A 326 -19.77 -5.51 2.28
CA ARG A 326 -21.02 -5.57 1.51
C ARG A 326 -22.16 -5.06 2.37
N ALA A 327 -22.41 -3.76 2.33
CA ALA A 327 -23.40 -3.06 3.13
C ALA A 327 -23.76 -1.73 2.49
N THR A 328 -24.92 -1.19 2.83
CA THR A 328 -25.21 0.22 2.58
C THR A 328 -24.40 1.10 3.55
N LEU A 329 -24.21 2.37 3.20
CA LEU A 329 -23.50 3.31 4.09
C LEU A 329 -24.28 3.52 5.41
N GLY A 330 -25.61 3.33 5.41
CA GLY A 330 -26.44 3.39 6.63
C GLY A 330 -26.24 2.18 7.56
N ASP A 331 -26.04 0.98 7.01
CA ASP A 331 -25.85 -0.25 7.80
C ASP A 331 -24.40 -0.47 8.25
N ALA A 332 -23.46 0.08 7.50
CA ALA A 332 -22.01 -0.13 7.74
C ALA A 332 -21.57 0.26 9.17
N PRO A 333 -22.04 1.37 9.79
CA PRO A 333 -21.67 1.71 11.17
C PRO A 333 -22.10 0.66 12.19
N HIS A 334 -23.28 0.06 12.04
CA HIS A 334 -23.77 -0.99 12.94
C HIS A 334 -22.91 -2.26 12.83
N LEU A 335 -22.63 -2.70 11.61
CA LEU A 335 -21.76 -3.84 11.35
C LEU A 335 -20.33 -3.62 11.89
N LEU A 336 -19.83 -2.39 11.75
CA LEU A 336 -18.52 -2.00 12.26
C LEU A 336 -18.48 -2.04 13.79
N SER A 337 -19.49 -1.48 14.45
CA SER A 337 -19.63 -1.47 15.92
C SER A 337 -19.68 -2.89 16.49
N ASP A 338 -20.48 -3.77 15.90
CA ASP A 338 -20.59 -5.15 16.34
C ASP A 338 -19.27 -5.93 16.16
N ALA A 339 -18.61 -5.74 15.01
CA ALA A 339 -17.31 -6.37 14.77
C ALA A 339 -16.22 -5.87 15.74
N LEU A 340 -16.22 -4.57 16.07
CA LEU A 340 -15.30 -3.99 17.06
C LEU A 340 -15.52 -4.57 18.44
N ARG A 341 -16.77 -4.67 18.86
CA ARG A 341 -17.14 -5.24 20.16
C ARG A 341 -16.65 -6.69 20.28
N GLN A 342 -16.87 -7.51 19.25
CA GLN A 342 -16.39 -8.88 19.21
C GLN A 342 -14.85 -8.95 19.23
N TYR A 343 -14.18 -8.13 18.44
CA TYR A 343 -12.73 -8.07 18.38
C TYR A 343 -12.11 -7.71 19.73
N ARG A 344 -12.63 -6.70 20.43
CA ARG A 344 -12.17 -6.30 21.77
C ARG A 344 -12.39 -7.40 22.81
N GLN A 345 -13.53 -8.10 22.76
CA GLN A 345 -13.80 -9.25 23.65
C GLN A 345 -12.81 -10.40 23.43
N GLU A 346 -12.46 -10.71 22.18
CA GLU A 346 -11.47 -11.75 21.86
C GLU A 346 -10.07 -11.39 22.37
N ILE A 347 -9.65 -10.14 22.21
CA ILE A 347 -8.36 -9.67 22.72
C ILE A 347 -8.35 -9.73 24.26
N ALA A 348 -9.42 -9.30 24.92
CA ALA A 348 -9.53 -9.35 26.37
C ALA A 348 -9.41 -10.79 26.89
N ARG A 349 -10.06 -11.76 26.24
CA ARG A 349 -9.94 -13.20 26.58
C ARG A 349 -8.52 -13.72 26.40
N LYS A 350 -7.82 -13.33 25.33
CA LYS A 350 -6.43 -13.77 25.08
C LYS A 350 -5.42 -13.16 26.07
N ARG A 351 -5.75 -12.05 26.70
CA ARG A 351 -4.91 -11.38 27.71
C ARG A 351 -5.13 -11.89 29.14
N GLN A 352 -6.20 -12.66 29.41
CA GLN A 352 -6.39 -13.32 30.69
C GLN A 352 -5.42 -14.50 30.78
N PRO A 353 -4.56 -14.59 31.82
CA PRO A 353 -3.70 -15.75 32.02
C PRO A 353 -4.61 -17.00 32.19
N MET A 354 -4.25 -18.10 31.52
CA MET A 354 -4.89 -19.39 31.76
C MET A 354 -4.77 -19.68 33.24
N GLN A 355 -5.88 -19.68 33.96
CA GLN A 355 -5.91 -20.22 35.33
C GLN A 355 -5.54 -21.70 35.20
N GLU A 356 -4.40 -22.09 35.80
CA GLU A 356 -4.05 -23.49 35.95
C GLU A 356 -5.20 -24.20 36.67
N PRO A 357 -5.63 -25.37 36.19
CA PRO A 357 -6.63 -26.14 36.90
C PRO A 357 -6.05 -26.49 38.27
N GLN A 358 -6.68 -26.00 39.33
CA GLN A 358 -6.36 -26.42 40.69
C GLN A 358 -6.49 -27.97 40.76
N ARG A 359 -5.36 -28.64 41.01
CA ARG A 359 -5.31 -30.08 41.31
C ARG A 359 -5.72 -30.33 42.75
#